data_448f5fb51355b51cc47d2a417de2bb75
#
_entry.id   448f5fb51355b51cc47d2a417de2bb75
#
_cell.length_a   1.000
_cell.length_b   1.000
_cell.length_c   1.000
_cell.angle_alpha   90.00
_cell.angle_beta   90.00
_cell.angle_gamma   90.00
#
_symmetry.space_group_name_H-M   'P 1'
#
loop_
_entity.id
_entity.type
_entity.pdbx_description
1 polymer ?
#
loop_
_entity_poly.entity_id
_entity_poly.type
_entity_poly.pdbx_seq_one_letter_code
_entity_poly.pdbx_strand_id
1 'polypeptide(L)'
;MTVDADALLDASRRRRWVRYDRIVDVLVWSTPAVALGVGVVSLVMSTPDRIGRFGLVEALRPELYVSLAVLTASFMTALFLRRSASDVLLAAHVVVLVVLLHGAPTILEPLPRFTAAWLHVGFADYIARTGHTLPELDARMSWPGFFALAAMVTRVAGLRNALPLLGWSPVVLNLLYGVAVYLIAENTTSNRRATWLAVWLFFPANWVGQDYFAPQAVTYLFYLTIVVVLLLWFRPFRLQRERWLRNLGRRRRLRQAAAPLLRGVRLPLRPLQHEPRQFQLLPGQRVGLMIALTAIFVASTVSHQLTPPTMIASVAVLVVVDRCSVRQLPLLMAVIVVGYLSYLTVAYWSGHLSDLLGSLGRVGSTVSSSTTKRVQGDAAHQLVSRARLLLTFFIWCIAGAGAWRRMRRSTGDLALLALAVAPFFVILLQSYGGEVLLRVYLFVLPAAAVLLAGLLLPAGEPRRRGLTAAAAGLLTVVLIGAFYVTRYGNESFEQVRPADVNAVDWLYRWAPQGSTLVAITSNVPWRFDKVEQYKYTPLTDDLGPQELNVIERELAANPRGGFLITSKAQNVYAESFFGRPAGWGERLEREILRSHRFRLVFQNAEAKIFVLATPRKGG
;
A
#
# COMPACT_ATOMS: atom_id res chain seq x y z
N MET A 1 -51.63 9.43 52.17
CA MET A 1 -50.77 8.79 51.16
C MET A 1 -49.98 9.88 50.46
N THR A 2 -48.84 10.26 51.01
CA THR A 2 -47.95 11.22 50.34
C THR A 2 -47.13 10.42 49.30
N VAL A 3 -47.46 10.64 48.02
CA VAL A 3 -46.67 10.08 46.93
C VAL A 3 -45.29 10.73 46.97
N ASP A 4 -44.27 9.94 47.14
CA ASP A 4 -42.87 10.37 47.26
C ASP A 4 -42.44 11.04 45.91
N ALA A 5 -42.45 12.37 45.90
CA ALA A 5 -42.13 13.18 44.71
C ALA A 5 -40.72 12.90 44.21
N ASP A 6 -39.79 12.55 45.08
CA ASP A 6 -38.38 12.19 44.73
C ASP A 6 -38.32 10.85 43.98
N ALA A 7 -39.16 9.87 44.36
CA ALA A 7 -39.24 8.59 43.64
C ALA A 7 -39.81 8.75 42.22
N LEU A 8 -40.77 9.66 42.02
CA LEU A 8 -41.33 9.98 40.69
C LEU A 8 -40.32 10.75 39.80
N LEU A 9 -39.55 11.67 40.39
CA LEU A 9 -38.49 12.38 39.71
C LEU A 9 -37.34 11.44 39.29
N ASP A 10 -36.98 10.51 40.15
CA ASP A 10 -35.93 9.53 39.86
C ASP A 10 -36.39 8.51 38.80
N ALA A 11 -37.65 8.07 38.84
CA ALA A 11 -38.25 7.22 37.81
C ALA A 11 -38.37 7.96 36.45
N SER A 12 -38.70 9.23 36.45
CA SER A 12 -38.75 10.06 35.23
C SER A 12 -37.36 10.29 34.64
N ARG A 13 -36.36 10.56 35.45
CA ARG A 13 -34.94 10.64 35.05
C ARG A 13 -34.42 9.32 34.49
N ARG A 14 -34.68 8.17 35.15
CA ARG A 14 -34.33 6.83 34.63
C ARG A 14 -34.98 6.53 33.28
N ARG A 15 -36.27 6.85 33.09
CA ARG A 15 -36.98 6.70 31.80
C ARG A 15 -36.38 7.57 30.70
N ARG A 16 -35.97 8.81 31.00
CA ARG A 16 -35.30 9.71 30.05
C ARG A 16 -33.92 9.15 29.65
N TRP A 17 -33.12 8.65 30.61
CA TRP A 17 -31.84 8.06 30.33
C TRP A 17 -31.96 6.79 29.47
N VAL A 18 -32.90 5.91 29.77
CA VAL A 18 -33.15 4.69 28.97
C VAL A 18 -33.61 5.04 27.54
N ARG A 19 -34.42 6.09 27.38
CA ARG A 19 -34.88 6.55 26.08
C ARG A 19 -33.74 7.18 25.27
N TYR A 20 -32.90 7.97 25.92
CA TYR A 20 -31.71 8.58 25.31
C TYR A 20 -30.71 7.48 24.86
N ASP A 21 -30.45 6.50 25.70
CA ASP A 21 -29.58 5.37 25.35
C ASP A 21 -30.06 4.61 24.11
N ARG A 22 -31.37 4.35 24.00
CA ARG A 22 -31.96 3.69 22.83
C ARG A 22 -31.80 4.51 21.55
N ILE A 23 -32.03 5.82 21.61
CA ILE A 23 -31.86 6.71 20.45
C ILE A 23 -30.40 6.68 19.98
N VAL A 24 -29.45 6.81 20.90
CA VAL A 24 -28.02 6.73 20.58
C VAL A 24 -27.65 5.39 19.97
N ASP A 25 -28.20 4.27 20.49
CA ASP A 25 -27.98 2.95 19.91
C ASP A 25 -28.47 2.87 18.46
N VAL A 26 -29.70 3.32 18.20
CA VAL A 26 -30.27 3.34 16.83
C VAL A 26 -29.41 4.18 15.91
N LEU A 27 -29.00 5.37 16.35
CA LEU A 27 -28.14 6.25 15.54
C LEU A 27 -26.79 5.59 15.24
N VAL A 28 -26.12 4.99 16.22
CA VAL A 28 -24.81 4.35 16.04
C VAL A 28 -24.91 3.11 15.15
N TRP A 29 -26.00 2.32 15.23
CA TRP A 29 -26.23 1.17 14.37
C TRP A 29 -26.61 1.53 12.93
N SER A 30 -27.35 2.62 12.71
CA SER A 30 -27.75 3.07 11.38
C SER A 30 -26.65 3.85 10.65
N THR A 31 -25.73 4.49 11.38
CA THR A 31 -24.70 5.37 10.80
C THR A 31 -23.84 4.69 9.73
N PRO A 32 -23.33 3.45 9.87
CA PRO A 32 -22.55 2.82 8.80
C PRO A 32 -23.30 2.76 7.47
N ALA A 33 -24.57 2.35 7.47
CA ALA A 33 -25.38 2.26 6.26
C ALA A 33 -25.67 3.64 5.65
N VAL A 34 -26.02 4.61 6.49
CA VAL A 34 -26.29 6.00 6.06
C VAL A 34 -25.02 6.64 5.49
N ALA A 35 -23.89 6.50 6.19
CA ALA A 35 -22.62 7.04 5.75
C ALA A 35 -22.16 6.40 4.44
N LEU A 36 -22.34 5.09 4.27
CA LEU A 36 -22.04 4.40 3.01
C LEU A 36 -22.92 4.96 1.88
N GLY A 37 -24.23 5.06 2.09
CA GLY A 37 -25.15 5.57 1.09
C GLY A 37 -24.83 7.00 0.66
N VAL A 38 -24.67 7.92 1.63
CA VAL A 38 -24.32 9.32 1.35
C VAL A 38 -22.94 9.43 0.67
N GLY A 39 -21.96 8.69 1.16
CA GLY A 39 -20.61 8.69 0.61
C GLY A 39 -20.55 8.16 -0.82
N VAL A 40 -21.23 7.03 -1.12
CA VAL A 40 -21.29 6.47 -2.48
C VAL A 40 -22.05 7.41 -3.42
N VAL A 41 -23.19 7.94 -3.01
CA VAL A 41 -23.94 8.93 -3.83
C VAL A 41 -23.07 10.15 -4.11
N SER A 42 -22.36 10.66 -3.11
CA SER A 42 -21.41 11.78 -3.29
C SER A 42 -20.32 11.47 -4.30
N LEU A 43 -19.72 10.25 -4.26
CA LEU A 43 -18.71 9.81 -5.22
C LEU A 43 -19.29 9.67 -6.64
N VAL A 44 -20.45 9.05 -6.79
CA VAL A 44 -21.11 8.89 -8.10
C VAL A 44 -21.50 10.24 -8.71
N MET A 45 -21.89 11.22 -7.88
CA MET A 45 -22.21 12.59 -8.33
C MET A 45 -20.97 13.47 -8.51
N SER A 46 -19.79 13.01 -8.14
CA SER A 46 -18.51 13.69 -8.41
C SER A 46 -18.13 13.54 -9.88
N THR A 47 -17.45 14.54 -10.44
CA THR A 47 -17.17 14.60 -11.88
C THR A 47 -15.70 14.33 -12.14
N PRO A 48 -15.33 13.22 -12.83
CA PRO A 48 -13.93 12.90 -13.14
C PRO A 48 -13.20 14.02 -13.91
N ASP A 49 -13.93 14.79 -14.74
CA ASP A 49 -13.36 15.91 -15.50
C ASP A 49 -12.81 17.03 -14.63
N ARG A 50 -13.20 17.10 -13.35
CA ARG A 50 -12.69 18.06 -12.38
C ARG A 50 -11.39 17.63 -11.71
N ILE A 51 -10.85 16.45 -12.04
CA ILE A 51 -9.55 16.01 -11.54
C ILE A 51 -8.46 16.94 -12.12
N GLY A 52 -8.00 17.85 -11.28
CA GLY A 52 -7.04 18.88 -11.61
C GLY A 52 -5.66 18.62 -11.02
N ARG A 53 -4.91 19.69 -10.74
CA ARG A 53 -3.51 19.61 -10.26
C ARG A 53 -3.37 18.94 -8.88
N PHE A 54 -4.37 19.04 -8.03
CA PHE A 54 -4.41 18.37 -6.72
C PHE A 54 -5.20 17.05 -6.76
N GLY A 55 -5.30 16.47 -7.96
CA GLY A 55 -5.86 15.15 -8.18
C GLY A 55 -7.32 15.04 -7.78
N LEU A 56 -7.66 13.91 -7.14
CA LEU A 56 -9.04 13.57 -6.80
C LEU A 56 -9.68 14.56 -5.83
N VAL A 57 -8.89 15.25 -5.00
CA VAL A 57 -9.41 16.20 -3.98
C VAL A 57 -10.27 17.30 -4.58
N GLU A 58 -9.92 17.76 -5.80
CA GLU A 58 -10.68 18.81 -6.51
C GLU A 58 -12.01 18.29 -7.09
N ALA A 59 -12.10 17.00 -7.36
CA ALA A 59 -13.30 16.38 -7.92
C ALA A 59 -14.30 15.96 -6.85
N LEU A 60 -13.85 15.70 -5.61
CA LEU A 60 -14.68 15.19 -4.52
C LEU A 60 -15.63 16.26 -3.97
N ARG A 61 -16.86 15.84 -3.72
CA ARG A 61 -17.90 16.70 -3.13
C ARG A 61 -17.79 16.75 -1.60
N PRO A 62 -18.20 17.88 -0.97
CA PRO A 62 -18.16 18.04 0.50
C PRO A 62 -18.93 16.97 1.28
N GLU A 63 -20.02 16.43 0.70
CA GLU A 63 -20.89 15.44 1.34
C GLU A 63 -20.11 14.15 1.70
N LEU A 64 -19.06 13.80 0.94
CA LEU A 64 -18.20 12.68 1.27
C LEU A 64 -17.44 12.92 2.58
N TYR A 65 -16.87 14.11 2.75
CA TYR A 65 -16.12 14.45 3.97
C TYR A 65 -17.05 14.54 5.19
N VAL A 66 -18.28 15.04 5.01
CA VAL A 66 -19.31 15.04 6.06
C VAL A 66 -19.66 13.60 6.44
N SER A 67 -19.89 12.73 5.46
CA SER A 67 -20.15 11.30 5.69
C SER A 67 -19.05 10.63 6.51
N LEU A 68 -17.77 10.85 6.16
CA LEU A 68 -16.62 10.32 6.87
C LEU A 68 -16.46 10.90 8.29
N ALA A 69 -16.79 12.18 8.49
CA ALA A 69 -16.78 12.83 9.80
C ALA A 69 -17.87 12.24 10.71
N VAL A 70 -19.09 12.06 10.19
CA VAL A 70 -20.22 11.44 10.91
C VAL A 70 -19.90 9.98 11.24
N LEU A 71 -19.36 9.23 10.30
CA LEU A 71 -18.90 7.85 10.51
C LEU A 71 -17.84 7.78 11.63
N THR A 72 -16.88 8.72 11.61
CA THR A 72 -15.83 8.83 12.64
C THR A 72 -16.43 9.14 14.01
N ALA A 73 -17.33 10.10 14.11
CA ALA A 73 -18.00 10.46 15.36
C ALA A 73 -18.80 9.28 15.92
N SER A 74 -19.52 8.55 15.07
CA SER A 74 -20.27 7.35 15.43
C SER A 74 -19.34 6.23 15.94
N PHE A 75 -18.23 5.94 15.22
CA PHE A 75 -17.24 4.95 15.65
C PHE A 75 -16.63 5.32 17.01
N MET A 76 -16.24 6.57 17.23
CA MET A 76 -15.69 7.03 18.51
C MET A 76 -16.73 6.93 19.63
N THR A 77 -17.99 7.25 19.35
CA THR A 77 -19.10 7.08 20.29
C THR A 77 -19.28 5.60 20.67
N ALA A 78 -19.33 4.72 19.67
CA ALA A 78 -19.42 3.27 19.91
C ALA A 78 -18.24 2.76 20.75
N LEU A 79 -17.03 3.16 20.40
CA LEU A 79 -15.80 2.63 21.00
C LEU A 79 -15.57 3.13 22.43
N PHE A 80 -15.83 4.42 22.71
CA PHE A 80 -15.43 5.06 23.97
C PHE A 80 -16.59 5.29 24.94
N LEU A 81 -17.76 5.65 24.42
CA LEU A 81 -18.87 6.11 25.24
C LEU A 81 -19.87 5.00 25.55
N ARG A 82 -19.98 3.96 24.71
CA ARG A 82 -20.84 2.81 25.00
C ARG A 82 -20.13 1.80 25.89
N ARG A 83 -20.87 1.17 26.81
CA ARG A 83 -20.31 0.16 27.75
C ARG A 83 -19.90 -1.14 27.05
N SER A 84 -20.66 -1.55 26.02
CA SER A 84 -20.40 -2.78 25.24
C SER A 84 -20.80 -2.59 23.78
N ALA A 85 -19.97 -1.92 22.99
CA ALA A 85 -20.18 -1.95 21.55
C ALA A 85 -19.86 -3.34 20.99
N SER A 86 -20.71 -3.86 20.12
CA SER A 86 -20.52 -5.14 19.44
C SER A 86 -19.33 -5.06 18.49
N ASP A 87 -18.55 -6.15 18.35
CA ASP A 87 -17.46 -6.23 17.37
C ASP A 87 -18.00 -6.14 15.94
N VAL A 88 -19.20 -6.66 15.69
CA VAL A 88 -19.87 -6.56 14.39
C VAL A 88 -20.15 -5.11 14.01
N LEU A 89 -20.61 -4.30 14.97
CA LEU A 89 -20.86 -2.88 14.75
C LEU A 89 -19.56 -2.12 14.42
N LEU A 90 -18.48 -2.36 15.18
CA LEU A 90 -17.19 -1.74 14.95
C LEU A 90 -16.59 -2.18 13.60
N ALA A 91 -16.73 -3.46 13.24
CA ALA A 91 -16.33 -3.98 11.95
C ALA A 91 -17.11 -3.33 10.80
N ALA A 92 -18.43 -3.13 10.94
CA ALA A 92 -19.25 -2.44 9.94
C ALA A 92 -18.76 -1.02 9.68
N HIS A 93 -18.42 -0.26 10.73
CA HIS A 93 -17.82 1.07 10.56
C HIS A 93 -16.49 1.01 9.80
N VAL A 94 -15.62 0.03 10.13
CA VAL A 94 -14.34 -0.18 9.45
C VAL A 94 -14.54 -0.52 7.98
N VAL A 95 -15.48 -1.42 7.65
CA VAL A 95 -15.78 -1.79 6.26
C VAL A 95 -16.20 -0.55 5.45
N VAL A 96 -17.11 0.27 6.01
CA VAL A 96 -17.55 1.51 5.35
C VAL A 96 -16.39 2.48 5.17
N LEU A 97 -15.54 2.65 6.19
CA LEU A 97 -14.34 3.48 6.09
C LEU A 97 -13.44 3.01 4.94
N VAL A 98 -13.18 1.71 4.83
CA VAL A 98 -12.34 1.12 3.77
C VAL A 98 -12.96 1.36 2.40
N VAL A 99 -14.25 1.12 2.24
CA VAL A 99 -14.94 1.34 0.96
C VAL A 99 -14.85 2.81 0.54
N LEU A 100 -15.12 3.74 1.43
CA LEU A 100 -15.10 5.17 1.10
C LEU A 100 -13.68 5.70 0.88
N LEU A 101 -12.66 5.23 1.63
CA LEU A 101 -11.28 5.67 1.46
C LEU A 101 -10.60 5.01 0.25
N HIS A 102 -10.61 3.69 0.19
CA HIS A 102 -9.82 2.92 -0.80
C HIS A 102 -10.61 2.57 -2.06
N GLY A 103 -11.93 2.64 -2.00
CA GLY A 103 -12.83 2.43 -3.14
C GLY A 103 -13.20 3.71 -3.89
N ALA A 104 -12.82 4.90 -3.39
CA ALA A 104 -13.21 6.17 -3.98
C ALA A 104 -12.90 6.29 -5.49
N PRO A 105 -11.69 5.98 -6.01
CA PRO A 105 -11.43 6.00 -7.44
C PRO A 105 -12.27 5.00 -8.21
N THR A 106 -12.46 3.79 -7.69
CA THR A 106 -13.23 2.73 -8.37
C THR A 106 -14.70 3.12 -8.57
N ILE A 107 -15.25 3.93 -7.66
CA ILE A 107 -16.65 4.39 -7.75
C ILE A 107 -16.75 5.64 -8.65
N LEU A 108 -15.74 6.51 -8.64
CA LEU A 108 -15.75 7.78 -9.35
C LEU A 108 -15.22 7.68 -10.78
N GLU A 109 -14.15 6.92 -11.00
CA GLU A 109 -13.45 6.85 -12.27
C GLU A 109 -14.03 5.74 -13.16
N PRO A 110 -14.14 5.96 -14.49
CA PRO A 110 -14.70 4.99 -15.42
C PRO A 110 -13.81 3.75 -15.61
N LEU A 111 -12.51 3.88 -15.35
CA LEU A 111 -11.52 2.83 -15.53
C LEU A 111 -10.59 2.69 -14.33
N PRO A 112 -10.06 1.49 -14.07
CA PRO A 112 -9.10 1.28 -13.00
C PRO A 112 -7.83 2.12 -13.19
N ARG A 113 -7.44 2.83 -12.14
CA ARG A 113 -6.23 3.65 -12.09
C ARG A 113 -4.94 2.83 -12.17
N PHE A 114 -3.80 3.51 -12.36
CA PHE A 114 -2.45 2.95 -12.47
C PHE A 114 -2.18 2.11 -13.72
N THR A 115 -1.49 2.68 -14.68
CA THR A 115 -1.03 1.99 -15.89
C THR A 115 -0.21 0.72 -15.60
N ALA A 116 0.49 0.68 -14.45
CA ALA A 116 1.19 -0.51 -13.99
C ALA A 116 0.24 -1.69 -13.69
N ALA A 117 -0.98 -1.45 -13.22
CA ALA A 117 -1.96 -2.52 -13.02
C ALA A 117 -2.40 -3.16 -14.35
N TRP A 118 -2.54 -2.34 -15.39
CA TRP A 118 -2.87 -2.82 -16.75
C TRP A 118 -1.77 -3.71 -17.33
N LEU A 119 -0.49 -3.31 -17.12
CA LEU A 119 0.63 -4.17 -17.49
C LEU A 119 0.60 -5.52 -16.77
N HIS A 120 0.24 -5.55 -15.49
CA HIS A 120 0.12 -6.80 -14.73
C HIS A 120 -0.98 -7.72 -15.30
N VAL A 121 -2.06 -7.14 -15.85
CA VAL A 121 -3.06 -7.91 -16.59
C VAL A 121 -2.46 -8.61 -17.81
N GLY A 122 -1.66 -7.88 -18.59
CA GLY A 122 -1.02 -8.47 -19.77
C GLY A 122 -0.06 -9.61 -19.44
N PHE A 123 0.69 -9.49 -18.33
CA PHE A 123 1.55 -10.60 -17.87
C PHE A 123 0.72 -11.82 -17.44
N ALA A 124 -0.38 -11.60 -16.70
CA ALA A 124 -1.29 -12.67 -16.33
C ALA A 124 -1.96 -13.30 -17.55
N ASP A 125 -2.40 -12.49 -18.53
CA ASP A 125 -2.98 -12.96 -19.79
C ASP A 125 -1.98 -13.80 -20.60
N TYR A 126 -0.74 -13.32 -20.74
CA TYR A 126 0.31 -14.08 -21.43
C TYR A 126 0.51 -15.46 -20.80
N ILE A 127 0.65 -15.54 -19.48
CA ILE A 127 0.79 -16.81 -18.76
C ILE A 127 -0.49 -17.67 -18.92
N ALA A 128 -1.67 -17.07 -18.86
CA ALA A 128 -2.93 -17.78 -19.06
C ALA A 128 -3.02 -18.43 -20.45
N ARG A 129 -2.54 -17.77 -21.50
CA ARG A 129 -2.57 -18.26 -22.88
C ARG A 129 -1.48 -19.29 -23.19
N THR A 130 -0.27 -19.07 -22.69
CA THR A 130 0.92 -19.82 -23.11
C THR A 130 1.40 -20.85 -22.09
N GLY A 131 1.08 -20.66 -20.81
CA GLY A 131 1.65 -21.46 -19.71
C GLY A 131 3.11 -21.12 -19.37
N HIS A 132 3.70 -20.11 -20.01
CA HIS A 132 5.12 -19.75 -19.87
C HIS A 132 5.28 -18.32 -19.35
N THR A 133 6.50 -17.99 -18.94
CA THR A 133 6.95 -16.63 -18.61
C THR A 133 7.88 -16.11 -19.71
N LEU A 134 8.09 -14.78 -19.79
CA LEU A 134 8.93 -14.15 -20.81
C LEU A 134 9.87 -13.10 -20.15
N PRO A 135 10.87 -13.54 -19.36
CA PRO A 135 11.76 -12.63 -18.62
C PRO A 135 12.60 -11.71 -19.53
N GLU A 136 12.87 -12.13 -20.77
CA GLU A 136 13.58 -11.32 -21.76
C GLU A 136 12.78 -10.09 -22.21
N LEU A 137 11.46 -10.17 -22.19
CA LEU A 137 10.59 -9.02 -22.50
C LEU A 137 10.52 -8.05 -21.32
N ASP A 138 10.39 -8.57 -20.12
CA ASP A 138 10.30 -7.78 -18.90
C ASP A 138 10.84 -8.57 -17.70
N ALA A 139 11.87 -8.04 -17.08
CA ALA A 139 12.56 -8.68 -15.94
C ALA A 139 11.62 -9.01 -14.76
N ARG A 140 10.47 -8.31 -14.61
CA ARG A 140 9.45 -8.63 -13.60
C ARG A 140 8.83 -10.01 -13.77
N MET A 141 8.84 -10.57 -14.99
CA MET A 141 8.38 -11.94 -15.25
C MET A 141 9.35 -13.02 -14.71
N SER A 142 10.51 -12.63 -14.18
CA SER A 142 11.34 -13.50 -13.34
C SER A 142 10.73 -13.78 -11.96
N TRP A 143 9.65 -13.05 -11.57
CA TRP A 143 8.85 -13.26 -10.36
C TRP A 143 7.37 -13.52 -10.72
N PRO A 144 7.08 -14.67 -11.37
CA PRO A 144 5.77 -14.90 -12.00
C PRO A 144 4.64 -15.27 -11.03
N GLY A 145 4.92 -15.52 -9.75
CA GLY A 145 3.96 -16.12 -8.81
C GLY A 145 2.61 -15.38 -8.73
N PHE A 146 2.64 -14.05 -8.61
CA PHE A 146 1.41 -13.25 -8.63
C PHE A 146 0.68 -13.32 -9.96
N PHE A 147 1.41 -13.23 -11.07
CA PHE A 147 0.81 -13.26 -12.41
C PHE A 147 0.22 -14.62 -12.74
N ALA A 148 0.88 -15.71 -12.33
CA ALA A 148 0.36 -17.07 -12.45
C ALA A 148 -0.89 -17.30 -11.58
N LEU A 149 -0.90 -16.77 -10.35
CA LEU A 149 -2.10 -16.78 -9.48
C LEU A 149 -3.25 -16.03 -10.16
N ALA A 150 -2.99 -14.83 -10.70
CA ALA A 150 -3.98 -14.04 -11.41
C ALA A 150 -4.51 -14.78 -12.66
N ALA A 151 -3.63 -15.40 -13.44
CA ALA A 151 -3.98 -16.25 -14.59
C ALA A 151 -4.89 -17.43 -14.18
N MET A 152 -4.56 -18.09 -13.08
CA MET A 152 -5.37 -19.18 -12.54
C MET A 152 -6.75 -18.68 -12.09
N VAL A 153 -6.81 -17.59 -11.33
CA VAL A 153 -8.07 -17.01 -10.84
C VAL A 153 -8.97 -16.60 -12.00
N THR A 154 -8.42 -15.94 -13.03
CA THR A 154 -9.21 -15.54 -14.21
C THR A 154 -9.79 -16.74 -14.96
N ARG A 155 -8.99 -17.81 -15.12
CA ARG A 155 -9.47 -19.04 -15.76
C ARG A 155 -10.55 -19.74 -14.97
N VAL A 156 -10.36 -19.91 -13.66
CA VAL A 156 -11.34 -20.56 -12.76
C VAL A 156 -12.65 -19.76 -12.71
N ALA A 157 -12.55 -18.43 -12.69
CA ALA A 157 -13.71 -17.54 -12.69
C ALA A 157 -14.38 -17.38 -14.07
N GLY A 158 -13.87 -17.98 -15.13
CA GLY A 158 -14.40 -17.83 -16.49
C GLY A 158 -14.25 -16.41 -17.06
N LEU A 159 -13.32 -15.60 -16.52
CA LEU A 159 -13.07 -14.25 -16.99
C LEU A 159 -12.16 -14.27 -18.23
N ARG A 160 -12.39 -13.33 -19.15
CA ARG A 160 -11.55 -13.17 -20.34
C ARG A 160 -10.12 -12.80 -19.96
N ASN A 161 -9.95 -11.90 -19.01
CA ASN A 161 -8.66 -11.44 -18.44
C ASN A 161 -8.89 -10.89 -17.03
N ALA A 162 -7.83 -10.37 -16.39
CA ALA A 162 -7.87 -9.88 -15.02
C ALA A 162 -8.39 -8.42 -14.86
N LEU A 163 -8.78 -7.72 -15.95
CA LEU A 163 -9.24 -6.32 -15.87
C LEU A 163 -10.38 -6.10 -14.85
N PRO A 164 -11.41 -6.98 -14.77
CA PRO A 164 -12.48 -6.78 -13.79
C PRO A 164 -12.02 -6.81 -12.32
N LEU A 165 -10.85 -7.39 -12.04
CA LEU A 165 -10.32 -7.50 -10.67
C LEU A 165 -9.61 -6.23 -10.22
N LEU A 166 -9.19 -5.36 -11.14
CA LEU A 166 -8.33 -4.22 -10.84
C LEU A 166 -8.96 -3.21 -9.90
N GLY A 167 -10.18 -2.76 -10.21
CA GLY A 167 -10.83 -1.67 -9.51
C GLY A 167 -11.07 -1.96 -8.02
N TRP A 168 -11.55 -3.17 -7.70
CA TRP A 168 -11.89 -3.55 -6.34
C TRP A 168 -10.74 -4.18 -5.54
N SER A 169 -9.60 -4.46 -6.17
CA SER A 169 -8.40 -4.98 -5.48
C SER A 169 -8.00 -4.17 -4.24
N PRO A 170 -7.99 -2.81 -4.26
CA PRO A 170 -7.63 -2.04 -3.08
C PRO A 170 -8.59 -2.26 -1.91
N VAL A 171 -9.89 -2.34 -2.17
CA VAL A 171 -10.90 -2.56 -1.11
C VAL A 171 -10.74 -3.95 -0.50
N VAL A 172 -10.71 -4.99 -1.35
CA VAL A 172 -10.61 -6.38 -0.89
C VAL A 172 -9.33 -6.62 -0.08
N LEU A 173 -8.19 -6.15 -0.60
CA LEU A 173 -6.91 -6.33 0.08
C LEU A 173 -6.84 -5.56 1.40
N ASN A 174 -7.35 -4.31 1.46
CA ASN A 174 -7.38 -3.57 2.72
C ASN A 174 -8.29 -4.22 3.76
N LEU A 175 -9.43 -4.80 3.38
CA LEU A 175 -10.27 -5.56 4.31
C LEU A 175 -9.51 -6.76 4.89
N LEU A 176 -8.77 -7.49 4.06
CA LEU A 176 -7.92 -8.60 4.52
C LEU A 176 -6.75 -8.12 5.40
N TYR A 177 -6.12 -7.00 5.06
CA TYR A 177 -5.11 -6.37 5.92
C TYR A 177 -5.70 -5.99 7.27
N GLY A 178 -6.94 -5.46 7.30
CA GLY A 178 -7.66 -5.11 8.52
C GLY A 178 -7.82 -6.28 9.48
N VAL A 179 -8.16 -7.47 8.96
CA VAL A 179 -8.23 -8.71 9.76
C VAL A 179 -6.86 -9.03 10.37
N ALA A 180 -5.80 -8.98 9.56
CA ALA A 180 -4.44 -9.25 10.05
C ALA A 180 -3.98 -8.22 11.09
N VAL A 181 -4.24 -6.94 10.87
CA VAL A 181 -3.93 -5.85 11.83
C VAL A 181 -4.71 -6.02 13.12
N TYR A 182 -5.99 -6.42 13.05
CA TYR A 182 -6.80 -6.76 14.23
C TYR A 182 -6.13 -7.86 15.05
N LEU A 183 -5.74 -8.97 14.42
CA LEU A 183 -5.10 -10.11 15.09
C LEU A 183 -3.72 -9.72 15.68
N ILE A 184 -2.93 -8.90 14.99
CA ILE A 184 -1.66 -8.36 15.52
C ILE A 184 -1.95 -7.49 16.76
N ALA A 185 -2.92 -6.59 16.68
CA ALA A 185 -3.27 -5.69 17.76
C ALA A 185 -3.82 -6.46 18.97
N GLU A 186 -4.73 -7.40 18.77
CA GLU A 186 -5.29 -8.23 19.85
C GLU A 186 -4.22 -9.03 20.59
N ASN A 187 -3.22 -9.55 19.86
CA ASN A 187 -2.13 -10.33 20.44
C ASN A 187 -0.98 -9.50 21.03
N THR A 188 -1.01 -8.19 20.86
CA THR A 188 0.03 -7.28 21.38
C THR A 188 -0.51 -6.22 22.34
N THR A 189 -1.85 -6.12 22.48
CA THR A 189 -2.50 -5.26 23.45
C THR A 189 -3.45 -6.09 24.33
N SER A 190 -3.66 -5.66 25.56
CA SER A 190 -4.68 -6.25 26.46
C SER A 190 -5.98 -5.44 26.47
N ASN A 191 -6.13 -4.46 25.59
CA ASN A 191 -7.24 -3.52 25.58
C ASN A 191 -7.99 -3.59 24.24
N ARG A 192 -9.21 -4.15 24.26
CA ARG A 192 -10.08 -4.27 23.10
C ARG A 192 -10.32 -2.93 22.38
N ARG A 193 -10.44 -1.83 23.14
CA ARG A 193 -10.60 -0.49 22.54
C ARG A 193 -9.35 -0.06 21.77
N ALA A 194 -8.17 -0.37 22.31
CA ALA A 194 -6.91 -0.09 21.61
C ALA A 194 -6.75 -0.97 20.35
N THR A 195 -7.22 -2.20 20.36
CA THR A 195 -7.26 -3.08 19.20
C THR A 195 -8.09 -2.46 18.07
N TRP A 196 -9.34 -2.11 18.34
CA TRP A 196 -10.24 -1.52 17.33
C TRP A 196 -9.78 -0.13 16.88
N LEU A 197 -9.22 0.68 17.78
CA LEU A 197 -8.65 1.98 17.41
C LEU A 197 -7.42 1.81 16.51
N ALA A 198 -6.58 0.81 16.74
CA ALA A 198 -5.45 0.51 15.87
C ALA A 198 -5.90 0.12 14.46
N VAL A 199 -6.91 -0.75 14.34
CA VAL A 199 -7.50 -1.12 13.04
C VAL A 199 -8.08 0.11 12.34
N TRP A 200 -8.82 0.95 13.07
CA TRP A 200 -9.41 2.16 12.53
C TRP A 200 -8.36 3.15 11.99
N LEU A 201 -7.31 3.42 12.76
CA LEU A 201 -6.25 4.36 12.41
C LEU A 201 -5.32 3.84 11.30
N PHE A 202 -5.24 2.52 11.12
CA PHE A 202 -4.43 1.90 10.07
C PHE A 202 -4.85 2.39 8.67
N PHE A 203 -6.15 2.47 8.37
CA PHE A 203 -6.64 2.78 7.04
C PHE A 203 -6.38 4.22 6.60
N PRO A 204 -6.72 5.28 7.37
CA PRO A 204 -6.41 6.63 6.96
C PRO A 204 -4.91 6.95 7.01
N ALA A 205 -4.11 6.13 7.70
CA ALA A 205 -2.65 6.21 7.64
C ALA A 205 -2.06 5.42 6.46
N ASN A 206 -2.79 4.52 5.80
CA ASN A 206 -2.31 3.72 4.65
C ASN A 206 -2.43 4.49 3.33
N TRP A 207 -1.65 5.54 3.19
CA TRP A 207 -1.64 6.41 2.00
C TRP A 207 -0.79 5.88 0.84
N VAL A 208 0.06 4.86 1.04
CA VAL A 208 1.14 4.47 0.10
C VAL A 208 0.64 4.01 -1.27
N GLY A 209 -0.60 3.57 -1.39
CA GLY A 209 -1.17 3.18 -2.68
C GLY A 209 -0.58 1.89 -3.28
N GLN A 210 -0.01 1.01 -2.47
CA GLN A 210 0.57 -0.27 -2.91
C GLN A 210 -0.38 -1.46 -2.75
N ASP A 211 -1.65 -1.19 -2.63
CA ASP A 211 -2.75 -2.14 -2.49
C ASP A 211 -3.54 -2.36 -3.79
N TYR A 212 -3.08 -1.79 -4.91
CA TYR A 212 -3.64 -2.06 -6.23
C TYR A 212 -3.32 -3.48 -6.70
N PHE A 213 -3.85 -3.90 -7.84
CA PHE A 213 -3.61 -5.22 -8.43
C PHE A 213 -2.12 -5.40 -8.80
N ALA A 214 -1.33 -5.82 -7.82
CA ALA A 214 0.13 -5.89 -7.92
C ALA A 214 0.72 -7.00 -7.04
N PRO A 215 1.90 -7.53 -7.41
CA PRO A 215 2.63 -8.50 -6.60
C PRO A 215 2.86 -8.05 -5.16
N GLN A 216 3.21 -6.78 -4.97
CA GLN A 216 3.45 -6.17 -3.66
C GLN A 216 2.23 -6.29 -2.74
N ALA A 217 1.03 -6.07 -3.26
CA ALA A 217 -0.20 -6.05 -2.47
C ALA A 217 -0.50 -7.44 -1.87
N VAL A 218 -0.40 -8.48 -2.68
CA VAL A 218 -0.64 -9.86 -2.22
C VAL A 218 0.49 -10.35 -1.30
N THR A 219 1.73 -10.04 -1.62
CA THR A 219 2.86 -10.46 -0.77
C THR A 219 2.92 -9.69 0.55
N TYR A 220 2.37 -8.48 0.61
CA TYR A 220 2.17 -7.77 1.88
C TYR A 220 1.12 -8.48 2.77
N LEU A 221 0.03 -9.01 2.19
CA LEU A 221 -0.89 -9.88 2.93
C LEU A 221 -0.19 -11.13 3.46
N PHE A 222 0.68 -11.75 2.66
CA PHE A 222 1.48 -12.90 3.10
C PHE A 222 2.42 -12.53 4.25
N TYR A 223 3.07 -11.36 4.20
CA TYR A 223 3.85 -10.83 5.32
C TYR A 223 3.03 -10.71 6.61
N LEU A 224 1.87 -10.05 6.53
CA LEU A 224 0.98 -9.89 7.67
C LEU A 224 0.51 -11.24 8.23
N THR A 225 0.19 -12.19 7.33
CA THR A 225 -0.22 -13.55 7.73
C THR A 225 0.90 -14.29 8.47
N ILE A 226 2.14 -14.24 7.96
CA ILE A 226 3.30 -14.82 8.66
C ILE A 226 3.48 -14.19 10.04
N VAL A 227 3.41 -12.86 10.14
CA VAL A 227 3.52 -12.16 11.44
C VAL A 227 2.42 -12.63 12.41
N VAL A 228 1.17 -12.70 11.95
CA VAL A 228 0.03 -13.18 12.75
C VAL A 228 0.28 -14.60 13.26
N VAL A 229 0.65 -15.52 12.36
CA VAL A 229 0.89 -16.92 12.72
C VAL A 229 2.03 -17.07 13.73
N LEU A 230 3.12 -16.31 13.56
CA LEU A 230 4.23 -16.34 14.49
C LEU A 230 3.85 -15.78 15.86
N LEU A 231 3.06 -14.71 15.90
CA LEU A 231 2.62 -14.11 17.17
C LEU A 231 1.59 -14.96 17.92
N LEU A 232 0.74 -15.70 17.21
CA LEU A 232 -0.31 -16.55 17.82
C LEU A 232 0.24 -17.90 18.31
N TRP A 233 1.07 -18.56 17.52
CA TRP A 233 1.40 -19.97 17.76
C TRP A 233 2.87 -20.28 18.01
N PHE A 234 3.79 -19.37 17.64
CA PHE A 234 5.22 -19.61 17.75
C PHE A 234 5.94 -18.70 18.73
N ARG A 235 5.24 -18.11 19.69
CA ARG A 235 5.89 -17.42 20.80
C ARG A 235 6.56 -18.42 21.76
N PRO A 236 7.75 -18.09 22.32
CA PRO A 236 8.43 -18.93 23.30
C PRO A 236 7.61 -19.05 24.61
N PHE A 237 7.57 -20.24 25.18
CA PHE A 237 7.02 -20.44 26.53
C PHE A 237 7.88 -19.74 27.60
N ARG A 238 7.27 -19.38 28.72
CA ARG A 238 7.90 -18.69 29.86
C ARG A 238 9.24 -19.31 30.28
N LEU A 239 9.29 -20.64 30.42
CA LEU A 239 10.50 -21.39 30.82
C LEU A 239 11.67 -21.27 29.81
N GLN A 240 11.38 -21.25 28.51
CA GLN A 240 12.41 -21.07 27.48
C GLN A 240 12.96 -19.65 27.49
N ARG A 241 12.10 -18.67 27.71
CA ARG A 241 12.44 -17.25 27.83
C ARG A 241 13.36 -16.98 29.02
N GLU A 242 13.11 -17.57 30.19
CA GLU A 242 13.98 -17.43 31.36
C GLU A 242 15.37 -18.05 31.15
N ARG A 243 15.45 -19.19 30.44
CA ARG A 243 16.73 -19.80 30.06
C ARG A 243 17.53 -18.90 29.10
N TRP A 244 16.84 -18.29 28.13
CA TRP A 244 17.47 -17.37 27.16
C TRP A 244 17.99 -16.09 27.86
N LEU A 245 17.20 -15.51 28.77
CA LEU A 245 17.62 -14.33 29.55
C LEU A 245 18.83 -14.64 30.46
N ARG A 246 18.89 -15.84 31.05
CA ARG A 246 20.06 -16.29 31.81
C ARG A 246 21.30 -16.42 30.92
N ASN A 247 21.14 -16.92 29.70
CA ASN A 247 22.23 -17.07 28.75
C ASN A 247 22.76 -15.71 28.22
N LEU A 248 21.87 -14.72 28.01
CA LEU A 248 22.26 -13.35 27.70
C LEU A 248 23.02 -12.68 28.85
N GLY A 249 22.60 -12.94 30.09
CA GLY A 249 23.30 -12.46 31.29
C GLY A 249 24.75 -12.97 31.40
N ARG A 250 25.04 -14.15 30.87
CA ARG A 250 26.43 -14.71 30.77
C ARG A 250 27.29 -14.07 29.70
N ARG A 251 26.72 -13.41 28.67
CA ARG A 251 27.47 -12.69 27.63
C ARG A 251 27.78 -11.24 28.06
N ARG A 252 28.66 -11.11 29.05
CA ARG A 252 29.07 -9.84 29.69
C ARG A 252 29.52 -8.75 28.69
N ARG A 253 30.16 -9.13 27.59
CA ARG A 253 30.67 -8.22 26.55
C ARG A 253 29.56 -7.51 25.75
N LEU A 254 28.46 -8.20 25.39
CA LEU A 254 27.34 -7.58 24.68
C LEU A 254 26.55 -6.59 25.57
N ARG A 255 26.51 -6.88 26.89
CA ARG A 255 25.88 -5.99 27.86
C ARG A 255 26.68 -4.70 28.08
N GLN A 256 28.01 -4.77 28.02
CA GLN A 256 28.89 -3.61 28.15
C GLN A 256 28.86 -2.73 26.91
N ALA A 257 28.79 -3.27 25.70
CA ALA A 257 28.68 -2.51 24.46
C ALA A 257 27.31 -1.82 24.30
N ALA A 258 26.22 -2.41 24.80
CA ALA A 258 24.89 -1.83 24.74
C ALA A 258 24.55 -0.90 25.93
N ALA A 259 25.36 -0.90 27.00
CA ALA A 259 25.11 -0.16 28.23
C ALA A 259 24.98 1.36 28.05
N PRO A 260 25.74 2.05 27.20
CA PRO A 260 25.59 3.50 27.01
C PRO A 260 24.30 3.85 26.25
N LEU A 261 23.87 3.03 25.30
CA LEU A 261 22.62 3.21 24.54
C LEU A 261 21.36 2.90 25.36
N LEU A 262 21.49 2.06 26.40
CA LEU A 262 20.39 1.59 27.24
C LEU A 262 20.29 2.30 28.59
N ARG A 263 21.17 3.25 28.90
CA ARG A 263 21.09 4.08 30.11
C ARG A 263 19.78 4.88 30.10
N GLY A 264 18.85 4.49 30.94
CA GLY A 264 17.51 5.09 31.06
C GLY A 264 16.37 4.33 30.40
N VAL A 265 16.65 3.34 29.55
CA VAL A 265 15.64 2.43 29.01
C VAL A 265 15.58 1.19 29.88
N ARG A 266 14.59 1.13 30.77
CA ARG A 266 14.24 -0.14 31.44
C ARG A 266 13.62 -1.04 30.39
N LEU A 267 14.44 -1.84 29.68
CA LEU A 267 13.91 -2.92 28.83
C LEU A 267 12.95 -3.75 29.72
N PRO A 268 11.70 -3.94 29.30
CA PRO A 268 10.72 -4.72 30.05
C PRO A 268 11.10 -6.21 30.00
N LEU A 269 12.12 -6.57 30.78
CA LEU A 269 12.54 -7.94 31.02
C LEU A 269 11.58 -8.64 32.00
N ARG A 270 10.63 -7.88 32.59
CA ARG A 270 9.56 -8.44 33.43
C ARG A 270 8.48 -9.06 32.57
N PRO A 271 7.87 -10.17 33.02
CA PRO A 271 6.71 -10.75 32.35
C PRO A 271 5.64 -9.67 32.22
N LEU A 272 5.00 -9.59 31.04
CA LEU A 272 3.82 -8.76 30.84
C LEU A 272 2.78 -9.20 31.88
N GLN A 273 2.13 -8.26 32.56
CA GLN A 273 1.09 -8.58 33.56
C GLN A 273 -0.08 -9.37 32.93
N HIS A 274 -0.24 -9.28 31.61
CA HIS A 274 -1.17 -10.08 30.81
C HIS A 274 -0.40 -10.63 29.61
N GLU A 275 0.06 -11.89 29.72
CA GLU A 275 0.57 -12.60 28.54
C GLU A 275 -0.63 -12.92 27.62
N PRO A 276 -0.52 -12.61 26.30
CA PRO A 276 -1.56 -13.01 25.36
C PRO A 276 -1.79 -14.51 25.40
N ARG A 277 -3.02 -14.95 25.13
CA ARG A 277 -3.38 -16.38 25.07
C ARG A 277 -2.43 -17.10 24.12
N GLN A 278 -1.68 -18.05 24.62
CA GLN A 278 -0.88 -18.95 23.81
C GLN A 278 -1.71 -20.19 23.49
N PHE A 279 -1.91 -20.45 22.22
CA PHE A 279 -2.52 -21.70 21.78
C PHE A 279 -1.45 -22.80 21.82
N GLN A 280 -1.67 -23.84 22.61
CA GLN A 280 -0.82 -25.02 22.58
C GLN A 280 -1.12 -25.82 21.33
N LEU A 281 -0.12 -26.03 20.50
CA LEU A 281 -0.22 -26.84 19.31
C LEU A 281 0.20 -28.28 19.61
N LEU A 282 -0.55 -29.24 19.09
CA LEU A 282 -0.09 -30.61 18.97
C LEU A 282 1.11 -30.68 18.00
N PRO A 283 2.01 -31.66 18.16
CA PRO A 283 3.18 -31.78 17.28
C PRO A 283 2.83 -31.78 15.78
N GLY A 284 1.80 -32.51 15.37
CA GLY A 284 1.34 -32.53 13.99
C GLY A 284 0.80 -31.18 13.49
N GLN A 285 0.06 -30.44 14.32
CA GLN A 285 -0.42 -29.10 13.98
C GLN A 285 0.74 -28.11 13.80
N ARG A 286 1.77 -28.23 14.64
CA ARG A 286 2.98 -27.41 14.54
C ARG A 286 3.72 -27.65 13.21
N VAL A 287 3.85 -28.92 12.80
CA VAL A 287 4.46 -29.28 11.52
C VAL A 287 3.60 -28.73 10.36
N GLY A 288 2.28 -28.92 10.40
CA GLY A 288 1.37 -28.39 9.38
C GLY A 288 1.47 -26.88 9.22
N LEU A 289 1.51 -26.13 10.34
CA LEU A 289 1.69 -24.67 10.30
C LEU A 289 3.06 -24.26 9.77
N MET A 290 4.14 -25.00 10.09
CA MET A 290 5.47 -24.74 9.52
C MET A 290 5.49 -24.96 8.00
N ILE A 291 4.84 -26.02 7.52
CA ILE A 291 4.68 -26.25 6.07
C ILE A 291 3.92 -25.11 5.42
N ALA A 292 2.77 -24.70 6.00
CA ALA A 292 1.98 -23.58 5.50
C ALA A 292 2.77 -22.26 5.48
N LEU A 293 3.50 -21.93 6.56
CA LEU A 293 4.37 -20.74 6.61
C LEU A 293 5.44 -20.79 5.52
N THR A 294 6.08 -21.95 5.32
CA THR A 294 7.10 -22.12 4.29
C THR A 294 6.49 -21.96 2.89
N ALA A 295 5.32 -22.54 2.64
CA ALA A 295 4.61 -22.40 1.37
C ALA A 295 4.22 -20.94 1.07
N ILE A 296 3.69 -20.21 2.06
CA ILE A 296 3.37 -18.77 1.94
C ILE A 296 4.64 -17.96 1.67
N PHE A 297 5.75 -18.31 2.33
CA PHE A 297 7.03 -17.63 2.10
C PHE A 297 7.59 -17.91 0.71
N VAL A 298 7.53 -19.15 0.22
CA VAL A 298 7.90 -19.52 -1.16
C VAL A 298 7.01 -18.75 -2.15
N ALA A 299 5.69 -18.74 -1.95
CA ALA A 299 4.76 -17.98 -2.79
C ALA A 299 5.11 -16.47 -2.82
N SER A 300 5.55 -15.91 -1.68
CA SER A 300 6.05 -14.53 -1.64
C SER A 300 7.35 -14.35 -2.41
N THR A 301 8.28 -15.31 -2.30
CA THR A 301 9.59 -15.26 -2.95
C THR A 301 9.48 -15.31 -4.47
N VAL A 302 8.58 -16.14 -4.99
CA VAL A 302 8.35 -16.25 -6.44
C VAL A 302 7.47 -15.12 -7.00
N SER A 303 6.91 -14.27 -6.13
CA SER A 303 5.99 -13.19 -6.54
C SER A 303 6.61 -11.80 -6.48
N HIS A 304 7.55 -11.53 -5.55
CA HIS A 304 8.05 -10.17 -5.31
C HIS A 304 9.48 -10.14 -4.80
N GLN A 305 10.26 -9.14 -5.27
CA GLN A 305 11.69 -9.02 -4.95
C GLN A 305 11.98 -8.57 -3.52
N LEU A 306 11.23 -7.55 -3.03
CA LEU A 306 11.57 -6.83 -1.80
C LEU A 306 10.86 -7.37 -0.55
N THR A 307 9.70 -8.01 -0.70
CA THR A 307 8.93 -8.54 0.43
C THR A 307 9.66 -9.66 1.17
N PRO A 308 10.27 -10.67 0.50
CA PRO A 308 10.99 -11.74 1.18
C PRO A 308 12.14 -11.27 2.08
N PRO A 309 13.05 -10.36 1.65
CA PRO A 309 14.06 -9.77 2.54
C PRO A 309 13.46 -9.07 3.76
N THR A 310 12.33 -8.35 3.59
CA THR A 310 11.62 -7.70 4.69
C THR A 310 11.06 -8.71 5.68
N MET A 311 10.50 -9.82 5.17
CA MET A 311 10.03 -10.95 6.00
C MET A 311 11.19 -11.56 6.81
N ILE A 312 12.32 -11.84 6.15
CA ILE A 312 13.52 -12.38 6.81
C ILE A 312 13.97 -11.46 7.94
N ALA A 313 14.11 -10.15 7.66
CA ALA A 313 14.50 -9.16 8.66
C ALA A 313 13.54 -9.14 9.85
N SER A 314 12.23 -9.13 9.57
CA SER A 314 11.20 -9.11 10.62
C SER A 314 11.23 -10.36 11.48
N VAL A 315 11.33 -11.54 10.87
CA VAL A 315 11.41 -12.83 11.60
C VAL A 315 12.72 -12.91 12.38
N ALA A 316 13.86 -12.49 11.80
CA ALA A 316 15.14 -12.48 12.47
C ALA A 316 15.12 -11.59 13.73
N VAL A 317 14.57 -10.37 13.62
CA VAL A 317 14.44 -9.48 14.79
C VAL A 317 13.49 -10.06 15.83
N LEU A 318 12.37 -10.69 15.44
CA LEU A 318 11.48 -11.41 16.36
C LEU A 318 12.19 -12.56 17.09
N VAL A 319 13.08 -13.29 16.41
CA VAL A 319 13.92 -14.33 17.04
C VAL A 319 14.92 -13.71 18.02
N VAL A 320 15.56 -12.61 17.64
CA VAL A 320 16.55 -11.91 18.49
C VAL A 320 15.92 -11.37 19.77
N VAL A 321 14.70 -10.83 19.69
CA VAL A 321 13.96 -10.32 20.87
C VAL A 321 13.19 -11.39 21.63
N ASP A 322 13.39 -12.67 21.29
CA ASP A 322 12.73 -13.84 21.89
C ASP A 322 11.18 -13.77 21.80
N ARG A 323 10.69 -13.44 20.62
CA ARG A 323 9.26 -13.44 20.26
C ARG A 323 8.89 -14.47 19.19
N CYS A 324 9.87 -15.23 18.71
CA CYS A 324 9.69 -16.38 17.84
C CYS A 324 10.49 -17.58 18.37
N SER A 325 9.83 -18.73 18.56
CA SER A 325 10.46 -19.95 19.07
C SER A 325 11.24 -20.75 18.02
N VAL A 326 11.00 -20.48 16.73
CA VAL A 326 11.65 -21.17 15.60
C VAL A 326 12.91 -20.40 15.18
N ARG A 327 14.04 -20.70 15.82
CA ARG A 327 15.27 -19.93 15.66
C ARG A 327 15.93 -20.08 14.29
N GLN A 328 15.75 -21.21 13.63
CA GLN A 328 16.29 -21.48 12.30
C GLN A 328 15.41 -20.95 11.15
N LEU A 329 14.21 -20.45 11.44
CA LEU A 329 13.30 -19.99 10.39
C LEU A 329 13.91 -18.88 9.50
N PRO A 330 14.59 -17.83 10.02
CA PRO A 330 15.23 -16.84 9.15
C PRO A 330 16.30 -17.43 8.22
N LEU A 331 17.04 -18.45 8.69
CA LEU A 331 18.04 -19.13 7.88
C LEU A 331 17.39 -19.94 6.76
N LEU A 332 16.34 -20.71 7.06
CA LEU A 332 15.56 -21.43 6.04
C LEU A 332 15.03 -20.46 4.98
N MET A 333 14.43 -19.35 5.43
CA MET A 333 13.92 -18.31 4.53
C MET A 333 15.04 -17.71 3.65
N ALA A 334 16.21 -17.45 4.21
CA ALA A 334 17.36 -16.95 3.46
C ALA A 334 17.84 -17.94 2.40
N VAL A 335 17.94 -19.24 2.74
CA VAL A 335 18.31 -20.29 1.79
C VAL A 335 17.32 -20.36 0.63
N ILE A 336 16.01 -20.27 0.88
CA ILE A 336 14.98 -20.26 -0.16
C ILE A 336 15.18 -19.06 -1.11
N VAL A 337 15.38 -17.86 -0.57
CA VAL A 337 15.57 -16.64 -1.38
C VAL A 337 16.87 -16.73 -2.20
N VAL A 338 17.97 -17.13 -1.58
CA VAL A 338 19.27 -17.26 -2.28
C VAL A 338 19.17 -18.31 -3.38
N GLY A 339 18.56 -19.47 -3.10
CA GLY A 339 18.33 -20.50 -4.12
C GLY A 339 17.48 -19.97 -5.29
N TYR A 340 16.37 -19.27 -4.99
CA TYR A 340 15.53 -18.69 -6.03
C TYR A 340 16.28 -17.67 -6.89
N LEU A 341 17.00 -16.74 -6.26
CA LEU A 341 17.77 -15.71 -6.96
C LEU A 341 18.90 -16.33 -7.81
N SER A 342 19.58 -17.34 -7.30
CA SER A 342 20.72 -17.97 -8.01
C SER A 342 20.31 -18.74 -9.26
N TYR A 343 19.14 -19.40 -9.25
CA TYR A 343 18.75 -20.32 -10.32
C TYR A 343 17.60 -19.81 -11.20
N LEU A 344 16.66 -19.04 -10.66
CA LEU A 344 15.42 -18.70 -11.37
C LEU A 344 15.33 -17.23 -11.82
N THR A 345 16.28 -16.39 -11.42
CA THR A 345 16.30 -14.98 -11.85
C THR A 345 17.57 -14.59 -12.59
N VAL A 346 18.21 -15.56 -13.24
CA VAL A 346 19.48 -15.35 -13.99
C VAL A 346 19.32 -14.26 -15.04
N ALA A 347 18.20 -14.23 -15.79
CA ALA A 347 17.91 -13.21 -16.78
C ALA A 347 17.84 -11.79 -16.19
N TYR A 348 17.51 -11.66 -14.91
CA TYR A 348 17.46 -10.36 -14.23
C TYR A 348 18.83 -9.82 -13.85
N TRP A 349 19.70 -10.66 -13.31
CA TRP A 349 20.99 -10.20 -12.79
C TRP A 349 22.18 -10.39 -13.76
N SER A 350 22.04 -11.24 -14.80
CA SER A 350 23.06 -11.38 -15.83
C SER A 350 23.25 -10.05 -16.57
N GLY A 351 24.48 -9.53 -16.55
CA GLY A 351 24.83 -8.23 -17.12
C GLY A 351 24.70 -7.02 -16.19
N HIS A 352 24.02 -7.15 -15.01
CA HIS A 352 23.82 -6.05 -14.05
C HIS A 352 24.36 -6.35 -12.65
N LEU A 353 25.12 -7.45 -12.50
CA LEU A 353 25.58 -7.91 -11.19
C LEU A 353 26.49 -6.89 -10.48
N SER A 354 27.37 -6.21 -11.23
CA SER A 354 28.24 -5.15 -10.70
C SER A 354 27.45 -3.97 -10.13
N ASP A 355 26.38 -3.56 -10.81
CA ASP A 355 25.52 -2.43 -10.39
C ASP A 355 24.68 -2.80 -9.17
N LEU A 356 24.16 -4.03 -9.14
CA LEU A 356 23.43 -4.57 -8.00
C LEU A 356 24.31 -4.65 -6.75
N LEU A 357 25.51 -5.22 -6.87
CA LEU A 357 26.46 -5.30 -5.76
C LEU A 357 26.99 -3.92 -5.37
N GLY A 358 27.25 -3.04 -6.34
CA GLY A 358 27.70 -1.69 -6.10
C GLY A 358 26.66 -0.79 -5.41
N SER A 359 25.38 -1.15 -5.43
CA SER A 359 24.31 -0.42 -4.74
C SER A 359 24.15 -0.82 -3.27
N LEU A 360 24.69 -1.97 -2.85
CA LEU A 360 24.58 -2.47 -1.48
C LEU A 360 25.25 -1.50 -0.49
N GLY A 361 24.56 -1.18 0.60
CA GLY A 361 25.06 -0.33 1.67
C GLY A 361 25.12 1.17 1.38
N ARG A 362 24.72 1.63 0.20
CA ARG A 362 24.68 3.07 -0.15
C ARG A 362 23.46 3.77 0.45
N VAL A 363 23.37 3.80 1.78
CA VAL A 363 22.21 4.37 2.51
C VAL A 363 21.95 5.82 2.14
N GLY A 364 22.99 6.65 2.01
CA GLY A 364 22.85 8.08 1.70
C GLY A 364 22.17 8.31 0.34
N SER A 365 22.60 7.63 -0.71
CA SER A 365 21.97 7.73 -2.04
C SER A 365 20.56 7.14 -2.06
N THR A 366 20.33 6.05 -1.32
CA THR A 366 19.01 5.41 -1.18
C THR A 366 18.01 6.34 -0.50
N VAL A 367 18.39 7.01 0.58
CA VAL A 367 17.55 8.00 1.27
C VAL A 367 17.32 9.22 0.38
N SER A 368 18.37 9.77 -0.26
CA SER A 368 18.24 10.91 -1.15
C SER A 368 17.30 10.64 -2.34
N SER A 369 17.41 9.47 -2.98
CA SER A 369 16.53 9.09 -4.07
C SER A 369 15.06 8.94 -3.64
N SER A 370 14.83 8.51 -2.41
CA SER A 370 13.48 8.33 -1.84
C SER A 370 12.88 9.62 -1.24
N THR A 371 13.65 10.68 -1.07
CA THR A 371 13.22 11.94 -0.45
C THR A 371 13.44 13.13 -1.40
N THR A 372 14.65 13.66 -1.47
CA THR A 372 14.98 14.91 -2.18
C THR A 372 14.70 14.81 -3.68
N LYS A 373 15.06 13.69 -4.33
CA LYS A 373 14.82 13.50 -5.75
C LYS A 373 13.34 13.26 -6.10
N ARG A 374 12.51 12.90 -5.14
CA ARG A 374 11.05 12.75 -5.34
C ARG A 374 10.27 14.05 -5.20
N VAL A 375 10.84 15.06 -4.57
CA VAL A 375 10.23 16.39 -4.45
C VAL A 375 10.67 17.24 -5.66
N GLN A 376 10.36 16.73 -6.86
CA GLN A 376 10.62 17.40 -8.15
C GLN A 376 9.29 17.57 -8.89
N GLY A 377 9.32 18.16 -10.07
CA GLY A 377 8.12 18.39 -10.86
C GLY A 377 7.46 19.74 -10.56
N ASP A 378 6.17 19.88 -10.85
CA ASP A 378 5.42 21.12 -10.63
C ASP A 378 5.13 21.38 -9.14
N ALA A 379 4.63 22.57 -8.83
CA ALA A 379 4.36 22.99 -7.44
C ALA A 379 3.33 22.11 -6.73
N ALA A 380 2.32 21.61 -7.45
CA ALA A 380 1.27 20.75 -6.89
C ALA A 380 1.84 19.37 -6.52
N HIS A 381 2.59 18.75 -7.45
CA HIS A 381 3.26 17.47 -7.17
C HIS A 381 4.28 17.58 -6.03
N GLN A 382 5.04 18.69 -5.97
CA GLN A 382 5.95 18.96 -4.85
C GLN A 382 5.21 19.07 -3.52
N LEU A 383 4.05 19.73 -3.48
CA LEU A 383 3.22 19.84 -2.27
C LEU A 383 2.75 18.45 -1.81
N VAL A 384 2.21 17.64 -2.73
CA VAL A 384 1.77 16.26 -2.45
C VAL A 384 2.95 15.42 -1.92
N SER A 385 4.13 15.52 -2.56
CA SER A 385 5.32 14.78 -2.14
C SER A 385 5.82 15.21 -0.75
N ARG A 386 5.81 16.52 -0.44
CA ARG A 386 6.12 17.05 0.90
C ARG A 386 5.09 16.59 1.94
N ALA A 387 3.80 16.59 1.59
CA ALA A 387 2.73 16.10 2.48
C ALA A 387 2.93 14.60 2.81
N ARG A 388 3.33 13.78 1.82
CA ARG A 388 3.69 12.36 2.02
C ARG A 388 4.84 12.20 3.01
N LEU A 389 5.90 12.97 2.88
CA LEU A 389 7.05 12.92 3.79
C LEU A 389 6.67 13.39 5.20
N LEU A 390 5.92 14.48 5.32
CA LEU A 390 5.46 15.01 6.60
C LEU A 390 4.54 14.02 7.33
N LEU A 391 3.57 13.43 6.62
CA LEU A 391 2.67 12.43 7.21
C LEU A 391 3.44 11.19 7.66
N THR A 392 4.39 10.70 6.86
CA THR A 392 5.26 9.59 7.23
C THR A 392 6.03 9.87 8.51
N PHE A 393 6.69 11.03 8.58
CA PHE A 393 7.45 11.47 9.76
C PHE A 393 6.54 11.61 10.99
N PHE A 394 5.38 12.23 10.83
CA PHE A 394 4.39 12.40 11.89
C PHE A 394 3.95 11.06 12.49
N ILE A 395 3.58 10.09 11.64
CA ILE A 395 3.19 8.75 12.08
C ILE A 395 4.34 8.03 12.81
N TRP A 396 5.56 8.12 12.30
CA TRP A 396 6.72 7.52 12.96
C TRP A 396 7.03 8.16 14.31
N CYS A 397 6.95 9.49 14.42
CA CYS A 397 7.15 10.21 15.67
C CYS A 397 6.12 9.81 16.73
N ILE A 398 4.85 9.74 16.36
CA ILE A 398 3.79 9.37 17.31
C ILE A 398 3.90 7.88 17.69
N ALA A 399 4.20 7.00 16.73
CA ALA A 399 4.47 5.59 17.03
C ALA A 399 5.67 5.43 17.97
N GLY A 400 6.76 6.21 17.75
CA GLY A 400 7.91 6.28 18.63
C GLY A 400 7.56 6.73 20.05
N ALA A 401 6.72 7.78 20.17
CA ALA A 401 6.22 8.25 21.47
C ALA A 401 5.37 7.17 22.17
N GLY A 402 4.52 6.45 21.40
CA GLY A 402 3.76 5.31 21.89
C GLY A 402 4.65 4.17 22.39
N ALA A 403 5.67 3.81 21.62
CA ALA A 403 6.66 2.81 22.01
C ALA A 403 7.43 3.23 23.29
N TRP A 404 7.91 4.47 23.33
CA TRP A 404 8.58 5.03 24.49
C TRP A 404 7.73 4.99 25.76
N ARG A 405 6.46 5.42 25.66
CA ARG A 405 5.50 5.39 26.79
C ARG A 405 5.27 3.96 27.31
N ARG A 406 5.10 3.00 26.39
CA ARG A 406 4.91 1.58 26.73
C ARG A 406 6.14 0.97 27.40
N MET A 407 7.34 1.28 26.90
CA MET A 407 8.60 0.82 27.50
C MET A 407 8.79 1.38 28.91
N ARG A 408 8.53 2.69 29.13
CA ARG A 408 8.63 3.30 30.47
C ARG A 408 7.67 2.67 31.48
N ARG A 409 6.49 2.26 31.06
CA ARG A 409 5.46 1.64 31.92
C ARG A 409 5.62 0.14 32.09
N SER A 410 6.64 -0.47 31.51
CA SER A 410 6.86 -1.92 31.51
C SER A 410 5.67 -2.74 30.93
N THR A 411 4.82 -2.11 30.12
CA THR A 411 3.69 -2.71 29.42
C THR A 411 3.99 -2.99 27.95
N GLY A 412 5.24 -2.71 27.50
CA GLY A 412 5.65 -2.84 26.12
C GLY A 412 5.89 -4.30 25.72
N ASP A 413 5.35 -4.72 24.58
CA ASP A 413 5.77 -5.93 23.91
C ASP A 413 6.89 -5.60 22.92
N LEU A 414 8.04 -6.27 23.07
CA LEU A 414 9.17 -6.12 22.16
C LEU A 414 8.85 -6.55 20.71
N ALA A 415 7.79 -7.35 20.50
CA ALA A 415 7.36 -7.74 19.17
C ALA A 415 6.95 -6.52 18.32
N LEU A 416 6.18 -5.57 18.90
CA LEU A 416 5.81 -4.35 18.18
C LEU A 416 7.01 -3.49 17.82
N LEU A 417 7.97 -3.37 18.73
CA LEU A 417 9.21 -2.64 18.46
C LEU A 417 10.04 -3.34 17.38
N ALA A 418 10.15 -4.67 17.44
CA ALA A 418 10.81 -5.48 16.44
C ALA A 418 10.19 -5.26 15.05
N LEU A 419 8.86 -5.35 14.94
CA LEU A 419 8.12 -5.14 13.70
C LEU A 419 8.18 -3.69 13.19
N ALA A 420 8.33 -2.70 14.08
CA ALA A 420 8.51 -1.31 13.69
C ALA A 420 9.93 -1.00 13.18
N VAL A 421 10.96 -1.73 13.67
CA VAL A 421 12.37 -1.47 13.33
C VAL A 421 12.87 -2.35 12.20
N ALA A 422 12.44 -3.61 12.14
CA ALA A 422 12.95 -4.59 11.17
C ALA A 422 12.87 -4.14 9.69
N PRO A 423 11.79 -3.49 9.20
CA PRO A 423 11.72 -3.06 7.81
C PRO A 423 12.81 -2.05 7.41
N PHE A 424 13.39 -1.30 8.34
CA PHE A 424 14.46 -0.36 8.03
C PHE A 424 15.75 -1.03 7.53
N PHE A 425 16.00 -2.32 7.86
CA PHE A 425 17.15 -3.06 7.34
C PHE A 425 17.12 -3.21 5.82
N VAL A 426 15.95 -3.10 5.19
CA VAL A 426 15.82 -3.18 3.72
C VAL A 426 16.47 -2.00 3.01
N ILE A 427 16.63 -0.85 3.69
CA ILE A 427 17.34 0.32 3.14
C ILE A 427 18.81 -0.02 2.81
N LEU A 428 19.39 -1.02 3.50
CA LEU A 428 20.77 -1.46 3.27
C LEU A 428 20.93 -2.26 1.96
N LEU A 429 19.83 -2.76 1.36
CA LEU A 429 19.90 -3.61 0.19
C LEU A 429 20.01 -2.79 -1.10
N GLN A 430 19.05 -1.93 -1.37
CA GLN A 430 19.03 -1.09 -2.60
C GLN A 430 17.98 0.01 -2.52
N SER A 431 18.08 1.00 -3.42
CA SER A 431 17.14 2.13 -3.49
C SER A 431 15.76 1.77 -4.06
N TYR A 432 15.65 0.66 -4.80
CA TYR A 432 14.42 0.21 -5.44
C TYR A 432 13.71 1.32 -6.25
N GLY A 433 14.48 1.97 -7.12
CA GLY A 433 13.96 3.09 -7.92
C GLY A 433 13.53 4.32 -7.10
N GLY A 434 14.09 4.49 -5.89
CA GLY A 434 13.69 5.56 -4.97
C GLY A 434 12.41 5.30 -4.17
N GLU A 435 11.89 4.06 -4.16
CA GLU A 435 10.64 3.71 -3.46
C GLU A 435 10.84 2.97 -2.14
N VAL A 436 12.06 2.70 -1.72
CA VAL A 436 12.32 1.88 -0.53
C VAL A 436 11.71 2.45 0.74
N LEU A 437 11.72 3.77 0.95
CA LEU A 437 11.12 4.39 2.15
C LEU A 437 9.59 4.23 2.18
N LEU A 438 8.92 4.24 1.02
CA LEU A 438 7.49 3.95 0.94
C LEU A 438 7.19 2.51 1.37
N ARG A 439 8.06 1.57 0.96
CA ARG A 439 7.95 0.16 1.37
C ARG A 439 8.19 0.02 2.87
N VAL A 440 9.25 0.65 3.41
CA VAL A 440 9.52 0.65 4.85
C VAL A 440 8.32 1.17 5.63
N TYR A 441 7.73 2.30 5.19
CA TYR A 441 6.54 2.85 5.83
C TYR A 441 5.39 1.84 5.85
N LEU A 442 5.09 1.20 4.71
CA LEU A 442 4.02 0.21 4.59
C LEU A 442 4.20 -0.97 5.57
N PHE A 443 5.42 -1.51 5.66
CA PHE A 443 5.70 -2.65 6.54
C PHE A 443 5.75 -2.26 8.03
N VAL A 444 6.08 -1.03 8.36
CA VAL A 444 6.04 -0.48 9.74
C VAL A 444 4.63 -0.17 10.19
N LEU A 445 3.73 0.17 9.27
CA LEU A 445 2.41 0.74 9.55
C LEU A 445 1.52 -0.09 10.50
N PRO A 446 1.44 -1.43 10.43
CA PRO A 446 0.65 -2.22 11.36
C PRO A 446 1.11 -2.04 12.81
N ALA A 447 2.41 -2.11 13.04
CA ALA A 447 3.00 -1.88 14.36
C ALA A 447 2.81 -0.42 14.82
N ALA A 448 2.99 0.54 13.91
CA ALA A 448 2.78 1.96 14.19
C ALA A 448 1.34 2.27 14.59
N ALA A 449 0.35 1.70 13.91
CA ALA A 449 -1.07 1.88 14.25
C ALA A 449 -1.39 1.37 15.66
N VAL A 450 -0.84 0.22 16.05
CA VAL A 450 -1.01 -0.33 17.40
C VAL A 450 -0.30 0.53 18.45
N LEU A 451 0.88 1.03 18.16
CA LEU A 451 1.63 1.93 19.05
C LEU A 451 0.93 3.28 19.21
N LEU A 452 0.38 3.82 18.14
CA LEU A 452 -0.42 5.05 18.11
C LEU A 452 -1.69 4.89 18.97
N ALA A 453 -2.46 3.81 18.76
CA ALA A 453 -3.62 3.51 19.58
C ALA A 453 -3.27 3.35 21.05
N GLY A 454 -2.14 2.71 21.35
CA GLY A 454 -1.61 2.55 22.71
C GLY A 454 -1.14 3.86 23.36
N LEU A 455 -0.80 4.87 22.58
CA LEU A 455 -0.50 6.21 23.10
C LEU A 455 -1.78 6.90 23.61
N LEU A 456 -2.88 6.80 22.85
CA LEU A 456 -4.18 7.36 23.22
C LEU A 456 -4.88 6.56 24.31
N LEU A 457 -4.73 5.23 24.28
CA LEU A 457 -5.36 4.27 25.21
C LEU A 457 -4.27 3.49 25.96
N PRO A 458 -3.71 4.04 27.04
CA PRO A 458 -2.79 3.28 27.89
C PRO A 458 -3.50 2.09 28.55
N ALA A 459 -2.71 1.14 29.05
CA ALA A 459 -3.21 0.02 29.84
C ALA A 459 -4.12 0.52 30.97
N GLY A 460 -5.39 0.13 30.96
CA GLY A 460 -6.45 0.62 31.84
C GLY A 460 -7.46 1.52 31.13
N GLU A 461 -8.59 1.76 31.79
CA GLU A 461 -9.61 2.65 31.25
C GLU A 461 -9.18 4.12 31.33
N PRO A 462 -9.42 4.91 30.27
CA PRO A 462 -9.08 6.33 30.30
C PRO A 462 -9.95 7.05 31.32
N ARG A 463 -9.32 7.82 32.21
CA ARG A 463 -10.02 8.63 33.23
C ARG A 463 -11.01 9.64 32.63
N ARG A 464 -10.74 10.11 31.40
CA ARG A 464 -11.56 11.10 30.67
C ARG A 464 -11.92 10.56 29.30
N ARG A 465 -12.86 9.60 29.25
CA ARG A 465 -13.26 8.91 28.00
C ARG A 465 -13.69 9.87 26.88
N GLY A 466 -14.46 10.91 27.22
CA GLY A 466 -14.92 11.91 26.24
C GLY A 466 -13.78 12.68 25.59
N LEU A 467 -12.79 13.13 26.38
CA LEU A 467 -11.62 13.84 25.85
C LEU A 467 -10.75 12.93 24.96
N THR A 468 -10.57 11.66 25.37
CA THR A 468 -9.82 10.69 24.55
C THR A 468 -10.57 10.39 23.25
N ALA A 469 -11.89 10.24 23.29
CA ALA A 469 -12.72 10.07 22.09
C ALA A 469 -12.59 11.27 21.14
N ALA A 470 -12.68 12.49 21.68
CA ALA A 470 -12.53 13.72 20.89
C ALA A 470 -11.13 13.82 20.26
N ALA A 471 -10.06 13.54 21.01
CA ALA A 471 -8.69 13.55 20.51
C ALA A 471 -8.47 12.48 19.41
N ALA A 472 -8.98 11.26 19.59
CA ALA A 472 -8.92 10.19 18.60
C ALA A 472 -9.75 10.53 17.35
N GLY A 473 -10.92 11.13 17.54
CA GLY A 473 -11.77 11.60 16.43
C GLY A 473 -11.11 12.71 15.62
N LEU A 474 -10.56 13.73 16.29
CA LEU A 474 -9.85 14.82 15.62
C LEU A 474 -8.63 14.30 14.84
N LEU A 475 -7.82 13.43 15.47
CA LEU A 475 -6.70 12.79 14.78
C LEU A 475 -7.18 12.02 13.54
N THR A 476 -8.28 11.27 13.63
CA THR A 476 -8.82 10.53 12.49
C THR A 476 -9.26 11.46 11.37
N VAL A 477 -9.97 12.56 11.67
CA VAL A 477 -10.40 13.53 10.65
C VAL A 477 -9.19 14.16 9.95
N VAL A 478 -8.15 14.53 10.71
CA VAL A 478 -6.90 15.05 10.14
C VAL A 478 -6.22 14.01 9.24
N LEU A 479 -6.16 12.75 9.70
CA LEU A 479 -5.59 11.66 8.90
C LEU A 479 -6.40 11.38 7.62
N ILE A 480 -7.73 11.43 7.66
CA ILE A 480 -8.60 11.30 6.49
C ILE A 480 -8.32 12.42 5.47
N GLY A 481 -8.26 13.66 5.91
CA GLY A 481 -7.89 14.78 5.03
C GLY A 481 -6.50 14.61 4.41
N ALA A 482 -5.52 14.26 5.25
CA ALA A 482 -4.15 13.99 4.79
C ALA A 482 -4.10 12.78 3.83
N PHE A 483 -4.90 11.74 4.06
CA PHE A 483 -5.00 10.56 3.20
C PHE A 483 -5.41 10.92 1.77
N TYR A 484 -6.48 11.70 1.59
CA TYR A 484 -6.92 12.09 0.24
C TYR A 484 -5.87 12.91 -0.50
N VAL A 485 -5.20 13.84 0.18
CA VAL A 485 -4.11 14.63 -0.41
C VAL A 485 -2.89 13.74 -0.75
N THR A 486 -2.45 12.92 0.18
CA THR A 486 -1.22 12.14 0.00
C THR A 486 -1.39 10.94 -0.93
N ARG A 487 -2.57 10.32 -0.92
CA ARG A 487 -2.84 9.14 -1.75
C ARG A 487 -3.31 9.52 -3.15
N TYR A 488 -4.23 10.47 -3.26
CA TYR A 488 -4.92 10.79 -4.51
C TYR A 488 -4.57 12.18 -5.07
N GLY A 489 -3.60 12.89 -4.47
CA GLY A 489 -3.19 14.19 -4.97
C GLY A 489 -2.51 14.18 -6.33
N ASN A 490 -2.08 13.02 -6.82
CA ASN A 490 -1.48 12.83 -8.14
C ASN A 490 -2.44 12.20 -9.16
N GLU A 491 -3.75 12.14 -8.88
CA GLU A 491 -4.70 11.45 -9.74
C GLU A 491 -4.79 12.04 -11.14
N SER A 492 -4.42 13.30 -11.34
CA SER A 492 -4.38 13.94 -12.66
C SER A 492 -3.59 13.14 -13.71
N PHE A 493 -2.56 12.42 -13.31
CA PHE A 493 -1.75 11.56 -14.18
C PHE A 493 -1.74 10.06 -13.75
N GLU A 494 -2.30 9.71 -12.58
CA GLU A 494 -2.42 8.31 -12.15
C GLU A 494 -3.73 7.66 -12.66
N GLN A 495 -4.74 8.45 -13.03
CA GLN A 495 -5.96 7.96 -13.67
C GLN A 495 -5.70 7.41 -15.07
N VAL A 496 -6.46 6.37 -15.45
CA VAL A 496 -6.48 5.84 -16.81
C VAL A 496 -7.74 6.34 -17.51
N ARG A 497 -7.57 6.97 -18.66
CA ARG A 497 -8.67 7.59 -19.41
C ARG A 497 -9.18 6.70 -20.54
N PRO A 498 -10.49 6.69 -20.82
CA PRO A 498 -11.05 5.93 -21.94
C PRO A 498 -10.40 6.27 -23.28
N ALA A 499 -10.01 7.54 -23.46
CA ALA A 499 -9.33 7.99 -24.67
C ALA A 499 -7.97 7.32 -24.89
N ASP A 500 -7.19 7.11 -23.81
CA ASP A 500 -5.90 6.40 -23.87
C ASP A 500 -6.09 4.94 -24.24
N VAL A 501 -7.06 4.25 -23.60
CA VAL A 501 -7.37 2.85 -23.89
C VAL A 501 -7.85 2.67 -25.32
N ASN A 502 -8.74 3.54 -25.81
CA ASN A 502 -9.23 3.51 -27.19
C ASN A 502 -8.09 3.69 -28.20
N ALA A 503 -7.09 4.54 -27.90
CA ALA A 503 -5.93 4.72 -28.77
C ALA A 503 -5.03 3.47 -28.77
N VAL A 504 -4.83 2.83 -27.62
CA VAL A 504 -4.07 1.58 -27.51
C VAL A 504 -4.80 0.44 -28.22
N ASP A 505 -6.13 0.33 -28.06
CA ASP A 505 -6.95 -0.66 -28.77
C ASP A 505 -6.86 -0.47 -30.30
N TRP A 506 -6.80 0.77 -30.76
CA TRP A 506 -6.57 1.06 -32.18
C TRP A 506 -5.21 0.53 -32.63
N LEU A 507 -4.14 0.76 -31.85
CA LEU A 507 -2.79 0.23 -32.14
C LEU A 507 -2.82 -1.30 -32.26
N TYR A 508 -3.48 -2.01 -31.34
CA TYR A 508 -3.56 -3.47 -31.35
C TYR A 508 -4.36 -4.04 -32.53
N ARG A 509 -5.24 -3.25 -33.13
CA ARG A 509 -6.01 -3.66 -34.33
C ARG A 509 -5.26 -3.39 -35.63
N TRP A 510 -4.52 -2.30 -35.70
CA TRP A 510 -4.01 -1.77 -36.98
C TRP A 510 -2.49 -1.79 -37.11
N ALA A 511 -1.73 -1.79 -36.01
CA ALA A 511 -0.29 -1.89 -36.08
C ALA A 511 0.14 -3.31 -36.45
N PRO A 512 1.03 -3.50 -37.44
CA PRO A 512 1.57 -4.82 -37.76
C PRO A 512 2.27 -5.45 -36.55
N GLN A 513 2.15 -6.76 -36.37
CA GLN A 513 2.84 -7.47 -35.31
C GLN A 513 4.37 -7.29 -35.43
N GLY A 514 5.02 -7.05 -34.31
CA GLY A 514 6.44 -6.76 -34.24
C GLY A 514 6.79 -5.29 -34.47
N SER A 515 5.81 -4.38 -34.67
CA SER A 515 6.04 -2.94 -34.71
C SER A 515 6.56 -2.41 -33.38
N THR A 516 7.24 -1.25 -33.42
CA THR A 516 7.59 -0.49 -32.22
C THR A 516 6.48 0.49 -31.88
N LEU A 517 5.93 0.36 -30.66
CA LEU A 517 5.00 1.32 -30.08
C LEU A 517 5.79 2.27 -29.18
N VAL A 518 5.82 3.54 -29.57
CA VAL A 518 6.58 4.61 -28.91
C VAL A 518 5.61 5.50 -28.16
N ALA A 519 5.93 5.88 -26.95
CA ALA A 519 5.17 6.85 -26.16
C ALA A 519 6.10 7.92 -25.59
N ILE A 520 5.60 9.13 -25.41
CA ILE A 520 6.36 10.24 -24.84
C ILE A 520 6.79 9.90 -23.41
N THR A 521 5.89 9.30 -22.63
CA THR A 521 6.14 8.88 -21.25
C THR A 521 5.69 7.44 -21.03
N SER A 522 6.14 6.81 -19.92
CA SER A 522 5.72 5.47 -19.53
C SER A 522 4.25 5.39 -19.05
N ASN A 523 3.57 6.54 -18.91
CA ASN A 523 2.21 6.63 -18.37
C ASN A 523 1.14 6.40 -19.45
N VAL A 524 1.19 5.20 -20.08
CA VAL A 524 0.21 4.74 -21.07
C VAL A 524 -0.34 3.39 -20.60
N PRO A 525 -1.66 3.17 -20.66
CA PRO A 525 -2.28 1.89 -20.29
C PRO A 525 -2.11 0.85 -21.41
N TRP A 526 -0.88 0.60 -21.82
CA TRP A 526 -0.53 -0.41 -22.82
C TRP A 526 -0.07 -1.72 -22.15
N ARG A 527 0.27 -2.73 -22.96
CA ARG A 527 0.71 -4.07 -22.53
C ARG A 527 -0.33 -4.86 -21.75
N PHE A 528 -1.61 -4.49 -21.77
CA PHE A 528 -2.67 -5.25 -21.10
C PHE A 528 -3.20 -6.42 -21.93
N ASP A 529 -2.92 -6.46 -23.22
CA ASP A 529 -3.24 -7.55 -24.15
C ASP A 529 -2.04 -7.76 -25.07
N LYS A 530 -1.79 -9.02 -25.48
CA LYS A 530 -0.76 -9.38 -26.49
C LYS A 530 0.61 -8.73 -26.25
N VAL A 531 1.04 -8.71 -24.98
CA VAL A 531 2.24 -7.99 -24.53
C VAL A 531 3.51 -8.39 -25.32
N GLU A 532 3.55 -9.63 -25.81
CA GLU A 532 4.68 -10.19 -26.57
C GLU A 532 4.73 -9.78 -28.05
N GLN A 533 3.66 -9.18 -28.58
CA GLN A 533 3.54 -8.94 -30.03
C GLN A 533 4.17 -7.62 -30.49
N TYR A 534 4.53 -6.73 -29.56
CA TYR A 534 5.05 -5.40 -29.87
C TYR A 534 6.29 -5.08 -29.05
N LYS A 535 7.15 -4.21 -29.59
CA LYS A 535 8.21 -3.56 -28.84
C LYS A 535 7.68 -2.24 -28.26
N TYR A 536 7.83 -2.02 -26.97
CA TYR A 536 7.32 -0.82 -26.27
C TYR A 536 8.48 0.06 -25.82
N THR A 537 8.50 1.31 -26.27
CA THR A 537 9.59 2.25 -26.00
C THR A 537 9.03 3.56 -25.43
N PRO A 538 9.09 3.81 -24.12
CA PRO A 538 8.83 5.13 -23.55
C PRO A 538 10.08 6.01 -23.74
N LEU A 539 9.89 7.27 -24.18
CA LEU A 539 10.97 8.22 -24.48
C LEU A 539 11.34 9.15 -23.32
N THR A 540 10.81 8.93 -22.15
CA THR A 540 10.82 9.86 -21.01
C THR A 540 12.20 10.43 -20.68
N ASP A 541 13.23 9.57 -20.70
CA ASP A 541 14.59 9.93 -20.31
C ASP A 541 15.44 10.45 -21.48
N ASP A 542 14.99 10.24 -22.74
CA ASP A 542 15.74 10.55 -23.95
C ASP A 542 15.32 11.87 -24.60
N LEU A 543 14.18 12.46 -24.16
CA LEU A 543 13.68 13.71 -24.72
C LEU A 543 14.47 14.91 -24.21
N GLY A 544 15.39 15.38 -25.05
CA GLY A 544 16.20 16.58 -24.87
C GLY A 544 15.85 17.68 -25.89
N PRO A 545 16.77 18.60 -26.18
CA PRO A 545 16.53 19.70 -27.13
C PRO A 545 16.18 19.29 -28.57
N GLN A 546 16.47 18.04 -28.94
CA GLN A 546 16.21 17.49 -30.28
C GLN A 546 15.08 16.45 -30.27
N GLU A 547 13.97 16.77 -29.65
CA GLU A 547 12.84 15.84 -29.40
C GLU A 547 12.37 15.14 -30.70
N LEU A 548 12.18 15.87 -31.80
CA LEU A 548 11.71 15.30 -33.07
C LEU A 548 12.70 14.30 -33.68
N ASN A 549 14.00 14.52 -33.56
CA ASN A 549 15.01 13.62 -34.12
C ASN A 549 15.07 12.32 -33.34
N VAL A 550 14.88 12.37 -32.00
CA VAL A 550 14.80 11.19 -31.16
C VAL A 550 13.57 10.34 -31.51
N ILE A 551 12.41 11.00 -31.66
CA ILE A 551 11.16 10.34 -32.08
C ILE A 551 11.32 9.69 -33.45
N GLU A 552 11.86 10.42 -34.42
CA GLU A 552 12.08 9.91 -35.78
C GLU A 552 13.00 8.69 -35.80
N ARG A 553 14.11 8.75 -35.06
CA ARG A 553 15.06 7.63 -34.93
C ARG A 553 14.41 6.39 -34.38
N GLU A 554 13.63 6.53 -33.28
CA GLU A 554 12.98 5.38 -32.63
C GLU A 554 11.88 4.78 -33.52
N LEU A 555 11.13 5.59 -34.26
CA LEU A 555 10.13 5.11 -35.21
C LEU A 555 10.75 4.44 -36.45
N ALA A 556 11.92 4.90 -36.91
CA ALA A 556 12.65 4.36 -38.04
C ALA A 556 13.44 3.09 -37.69
N ALA A 557 13.76 2.86 -36.42
CA ALA A 557 14.63 1.75 -35.99
C ALA A 557 14.05 0.35 -36.26
N ASN A 558 12.74 0.25 -36.51
CA ASN A 558 12.09 -1.04 -36.74
C ASN A 558 11.59 -1.14 -38.21
N PRO A 559 12.05 -2.14 -38.98
CA PRO A 559 11.60 -2.34 -40.37
C PRO A 559 10.09 -2.63 -40.51
N ARG A 560 9.44 -3.12 -39.43
CA ARG A 560 7.99 -3.37 -39.42
C ARG A 560 7.16 -2.14 -39.11
N GLY A 561 7.80 -0.99 -38.91
CA GLY A 561 7.19 0.31 -38.65
C GLY A 561 7.16 0.68 -37.17
N GLY A 562 7.07 1.98 -36.92
CA GLY A 562 6.94 2.59 -35.60
C GLY A 562 5.67 3.42 -35.50
N PHE A 563 5.04 3.43 -34.36
CA PHE A 563 3.84 4.19 -34.02
C PHE A 563 4.09 5.01 -32.78
N LEU A 564 3.95 6.33 -32.85
CA LEU A 564 4.03 7.23 -31.70
C LEU A 564 2.62 7.49 -31.18
N ILE A 565 2.37 7.19 -29.91
CA ILE A 565 1.16 7.60 -29.18
C ILE A 565 1.48 8.80 -28.30
N THR A 566 0.68 9.86 -28.44
CA THR A 566 0.66 11.02 -27.53
C THR A 566 -0.71 11.13 -26.90
N SER A 567 -0.78 11.56 -25.63
CA SER A 567 -2.07 11.79 -24.98
C SER A 567 -1.99 12.84 -23.87
N LYS A 568 -3.17 13.35 -23.49
CA LYS A 568 -3.29 14.31 -22.40
C LYS A 568 -2.71 13.77 -21.07
N ALA A 569 -2.91 12.48 -20.77
CA ALA A 569 -2.36 11.86 -19.57
C ALA A 569 -0.82 11.87 -19.59
N GLN A 570 -0.20 11.59 -20.73
CA GLN A 570 1.25 11.67 -20.91
C GLN A 570 1.77 13.11 -20.76
N ASN A 571 1.07 14.10 -21.34
CA ASN A 571 1.43 15.51 -21.24
C ASN A 571 1.38 15.97 -19.76
N VAL A 572 0.29 15.66 -19.05
CA VAL A 572 0.15 15.98 -17.63
C VAL A 572 1.24 15.30 -16.80
N TYR A 573 1.58 14.05 -17.11
CA TYR A 573 2.66 13.33 -16.42
C TYR A 573 4.02 14.00 -16.65
N ALA A 574 4.33 14.40 -17.90
CA ALA A 574 5.56 15.10 -18.23
C ALA A 574 5.68 16.46 -17.51
N GLU A 575 4.60 17.21 -17.44
CA GLU A 575 4.56 18.53 -16.79
C GLU A 575 4.63 18.38 -15.26
N SER A 576 3.77 17.53 -14.67
CA SER A 576 3.63 17.43 -13.22
C SER A 576 4.76 16.66 -12.58
N PHE A 577 5.19 15.53 -13.16
CA PHE A 577 6.19 14.66 -12.55
C PHE A 577 7.62 15.02 -12.96
N PHE A 578 7.86 15.29 -14.28
CA PHE A 578 9.19 15.65 -14.79
C PHE A 578 9.45 17.16 -14.80
N GLY A 579 8.44 18.00 -14.46
CA GLY A 579 8.61 19.46 -14.39
C GLY A 579 8.80 20.11 -15.76
N ARG A 580 8.27 19.51 -16.83
CA ARG A 580 8.25 20.16 -18.14
C ARG A 580 7.37 21.41 -18.07
N PRO A 581 7.69 22.47 -18.86
CA PRO A 581 6.86 23.69 -18.87
C PRO A 581 5.41 23.41 -19.24
N ALA A 582 4.47 24.14 -18.65
CA ALA A 582 3.06 24.02 -18.98
C ALA A 582 2.82 24.22 -20.49
N GLY A 583 1.98 23.35 -21.10
CA GLY A 583 1.73 23.31 -22.53
C GLY A 583 2.87 22.71 -23.37
N TRP A 584 3.82 22.04 -22.71
CA TRP A 584 4.93 21.37 -23.42
C TRP A 584 4.43 20.29 -24.37
N GLY A 585 3.52 19.45 -23.93
CA GLY A 585 3.00 18.36 -24.77
C GLY A 585 2.25 18.87 -26.00
N GLU A 586 1.40 19.88 -25.84
CA GLU A 586 0.68 20.51 -26.97
C GLU A 586 1.64 21.21 -27.92
N ARG A 587 2.74 21.78 -27.41
CA ARG A 587 3.78 22.35 -28.26
C ARG A 587 4.46 21.27 -29.09
N LEU A 588 4.88 20.18 -28.45
CA LEU A 588 5.50 19.04 -29.14
C LEU A 588 4.58 18.46 -30.22
N GLU A 589 3.30 18.28 -29.93
CA GLU A 589 2.31 17.79 -30.90
C GLU A 589 2.18 18.76 -32.11
N ARG A 590 2.17 20.09 -31.88
CA ARG A 590 2.15 21.08 -32.96
C ARG A 590 3.43 21.03 -33.81
N GLU A 591 4.59 20.82 -33.20
CA GLU A 591 5.87 20.67 -33.88
C GLU A 591 5.90 19.39 -34.72
N ILE A 592 5.41 18.29 -34.23
CA ILE A 592 5.25 17.01 -34.94
C ILE A 592 4.39 17.24 -36.20
N LEU A 593 3.24 17.88 -36.07
CA LEU A 593 2.33 18.16 -37.18
C LEU A 593 2.95 19.12 -38.24
N ARG A 594 3.68 20.15 -37.79
CA ARG A 594 4.32 21.16 -38.70
C ARG A 594 5.56 20.62 -39.43
N SER A 595 6.22 19.62 -38.85
CA SER A 595 7.48 19.10 -39.41
C SER A 595 7.31 18.37 -40.74
N HIS A 596 6.09 17.95 -41.09
CA HIS A 596 5.77 17.09 -42.24
C HIS A 596 6.53 15.74 -42.26
N ARG A 597 7.33 15.45 -41.22
CA ARG A 597 8.05 14.17 -41.07
C ARG A 597 7.14 13.06 -40.59
N PHE A 598 6.01 13.41 -39.98
CA PHE A 598 5.07 12.49 -39.37
C PHE A 598 3.68 12.66 -40.00
N ARG A 599 2.95 11.54 -40.09
CA ARG A 599 1.55 11.50 -40.54
C ARG A 599 0.65 11.08 -39.39
N LEU A 600 -0.38 11.84 -39.10
CA LEU A 600 -1.43 11.50 -38.17
C LEU A 600 -2.28 10.37 -38.75
N VAL A 601 -2.43 9.25 -38.02
CA VAL A 601 -3.20 8.07 -38.45
C VAL A 601 -4.41 7.78 -37.58
N PHE A 602 -4.43 8.32 -36.36
CA PHE A 602 -5.56 8.22 -35.45
C PHE A 602 -5.62 9.46 -34.56
N GLN A 603 -6.84 9.92 -34.25
CA GLN A 603 -7.12 10.97 -33.28
C GLN A 603 -8.46 10.72 -32.61
N ASN A 604 -8.51 10.92 -31.28
CA ASN A 604 -9.74 11.09 -30.52
C ASN A 604 -9.68 12.38 -29.70
N ALA A 605 -10.53 12.55 -28.69
CA ALA A 605 -10.60 13.78 -27.91
C ALA A 605 -9.30 14.12 -27.15
N GLU A 606 -8.52 13.12 -26.71
CA GLU A 606 -7.37 13.34 -25.81
C GLU A 606 -6.08 12.60 -26.27
N ALA A 607 -6.13 11.78 -27.32
CA ALA A 607 -4.98 11.01 -27.79
C ALA A 607 -4.82 11.07 -29.31
N LYS A 608 -3.57 11.02 -29.77
CA LYS A 608 -3.20 10.99 -31.19
C LYS A 608 -2.14 9.92 -31.44
N ILE A 609 -2.17 9.34 -32.65
CA ILE A 609 -1.15 8.38 -33.09
C ILE A 609 -0.55 8.86 -34.41
N PHE A 610 0.78 8.85 -34.45
CA PHE A 610 1.57 9.27 -35.57
C PHE A 610 2.44 8.12 -36.07
N VAL A 611 2.71 8.13 -37.38
CA VAL A 611 3.70 7.28 -38.05
C VAL A 611 4.65 8.17 -38.86
N LEU A 612 5.80 7.65 -39.28
CA LEU A 612 6.67 8.37 -40.20
C LEU A 612 5.96 8.63 -41.53
N ALA A 613 6.09 9.82 -42.02
CA ALA A 613 5.65 10.13 -43.39
C ALA A 613 6.56 9.38 -44.37
N THR A 614 5.97 8.63 -45.29
CA THR A 614 6.73 8.01 -46.39
C THR A 614 7.36 9.13 -47.21
N PRO A 615 8.67 9.09 -47.49
CA PRO A 615 9.25 10.08 -48.44
C PRO A 615 8.43 10.05 -49.73
N ARG A 616 7.90 11.21 -50.14
CA ARG A 616 7.37 11.32 -51.50
C ARG A 616 8.53 10.92 -52.43
N LYS A 617 8.40 9.76 -53.10
CA LYS A 617 9.24 9.47 -54.26
C LYS A 617 9.02 10.65 -55.19
N GLY A 618 10.04 11.51 -55.34
CA GLY A 618 10.02 12.63 -56.25
C GLY A 618 9.62 12.12 -57.64
N GLY A 619 8.60 12.72 -58.21
CA GLY A 619 8.27 12.54 -59.59
C GLY A 619 9.31 13.17 -60.47
#